data_ae77c3a902a8172b351f938a9cb4ca6c
#
_entry.id   ae77c3a902a8172b351f938a9cb4ca6c
#
_cell.length_a   1.000
_cell.length_b   1.000
_cell.length_c   1.000
_cell.angle_alpha   90.00
_cell.angle_beta   90.00
_cell.angle_gamma   90.00
#
_symmetry.space_group_name_H-M   'P 1'
#
loop_
_entity.id
_entity.type
_entity.pdbx_description
1 polymer ?
#
loop_
_entity_poly.entity_id
_entity_poly.type
_entity_poly.pdbx_seq_one_letter_code
_entity_poly.pdbx_strand_id
1 'polypeptide(L)'
;MRLVFRGKPTQSRSELFEGYSRQFRRAADAVFAADEMPELADRLRANVSRFAAYKSAYVEGEFARIANDPKYNDATRKAAMNAAEDRFARWTDAEYNTATARCRTAKQMAEFMEPDNVRLFPNLEWLATRSANPRAEHQAFVGLILPKEDDFWKTHTPGTEWNCKCDLAETDSPASNADNLPDIKPPRGLEGNPYHTGEVFTDKVGYIRNAPSTFWETFKPTVREVIRQQHQNFKQTVDTSIGKVLIDDITMTEVSKGSATDKSYFLKQEIAKDIANYTDKMTIVNQNEPVDLGHNNPKSRFSKRKRKYSHFEVYELKTDFGSYTIKFGRYRISKVLNLYSITG
;
A
#
# COMPACT_ATOMS: atom_id res chain seq x y z
N MET A 1 22.36 11.86 0.87
CA MET A 1 21.82 11.92 -0.50
C MET A 1 20.88 10.73 -0.71
N ARG A 2 19.61 10.96 -0.97
CA ARG A 2 18.61 9.91 -1.12
C ARG A 2 18.71 9.33 -2.52
N LEU A 3 19.04 8.05 -2.65
CA LEU A 3 19.07 7.38 -3.96
C LEU A 3 17.64 7.10 -4.41
N VAL A 4 17.16 7.84 -5.39
CA VAL A 4 15.89 7.60 -6.08
C VAL A 4 16.07 6.44 -7.07
N PHE A 5 15.16 5.48 -7.05
CA PHE A 5 15.18 4.40 -8.02
C PHE A 5 14.97 4.95 -9.43
N ARG A 6 15.89 4.64 -10.34
CA ARG A 6 15.81 5.02 -11.74
C ARG A 6 15.52 3.77 -12.57
N GLY A 7 14.31 3.69 -13.10
CA GLY A 7 13.99 2.65 -14.06
C GLY A 7 14.81 2.82 -15.33
N LYS A 8 15.41 1.73 -15.82
CA LYS A 8 16.24 1.73 -17.03
C LYS A 8 15.62 0.89 -18.13
N PRO A 9 15.87 1.23 -19.42
CA PRO A 9 15.34 0.47 -20.57
C PRO A 9 15.81 -1.00 -20.61
N THR A 10 16.95 -1.30 -19.97
CA THR A 10 17.53 -2.65 -19.92
C THR A 10 16.95 -3.53 -18.82
N GLN A 11 16.11 -2.97 -17.94
CA GLN A 11 15.51 -3.71 -16.84
C GLN A 11 14.28 -4.47 -17.31
N SER A 12 14.15 -5.70 -16.84
CA SER A 12 12.94 -6.51 -17.00
C SER A 12 11.77 -5.91 -16.24
N ARG A 13 10.55 -6.32 -16.59
CA ARG A 13 9.33 -5.96 -15.88
C ARG A 13 9.40 -6.26 -14.38
N SER A 14 9.97 -7.40 -14.02
CA SER A 14 10.15 -7.82 -12.63
C SER A 14 11.11 -6.90 -11.88
N GLU A 15 12.24 -6.54 -12.48
CA GLU A 15 13.21 -5.61 -11.86
C GLU A 15 12.66 -4.20 -11.71
N LEU A 16 11.88 -3.71 -12.68
CA LEU A 16 11.21 -2.42 -12.58
C LEU A 16 10.19 -2.43 -11.43
N PHE A 17 9.35 -3.48 -11.36
CA PHE A 17 8.36 -3.60 -10.29
C PHE A 17 9.04 -3.71 -8.93
N GLU A 18 10.05 -4.54 -8.77
CA GLU A 18 10.79 -4.70 -7.51
C GLU A 18 11.42 -3.38 -7.06
N GLY A 19 12.06 -2.67 -7.99
CA GLY A 19 12.71 -1.40 -7.70
C GLY A 19 11.72 -0.32 -7.26
N TYR A 20 10.63 -0.12 -7.98
CA TYR A 20 9.58 0.85 -7.62
C TYR A 20 8.84 0.44 -6.34
N SER A 21 8.49 -0.84 -6.18
CA SER A 21 7.84 -1.33 -4.97
C SER A 21 8.69 -1.04 -3.74
N ARG A 22 9.99 -1.37 -3.78
CA ARG A 22 10.94 -1.08 -2.71
C ARG A 22 11.05 0.42 -2.43
N GLN A 23 11.08 1.24 -3.49
CA GLN A 23 11.17 2.70 -3.35
C GLN A 23 9.95 3.28 -2.64
N PHE A 24 8.73 2.91 -3.07
CA PHE A 24 7.51 3.49 -2.51
C PHE A 24 7.14 2.91 -1.15
N ARG A 25 7.42 1.63 -0.88
CA ARG A 25 7.23 1.06 0.46
C ARG A 25 8.03 1.79 1.52
N ARG A 26 9.27 2.21 1.21
CA ARG A 26 10.08 3.04 2.12
C ARG A 26 9.39 4.36 2.51
N ALA A 27 8.43 4.86 1.74
CA ALA A 27 7.67 6.06 2.11
C ALA A 27 6.74 5.79 3.31
N ALA A 28 6.06 4.64 3.33
CA ALA A 28 5.23 4.21 4.45
C ALA A 28 6.10 3.75 5.64
N ASP A 29 7.14 2.92 5.39
CA ASP A 29 8.03 2.39 6.43
C ASP A 29 8.86 3.47 7.14
N ALA A 30 9.04 4.63 6.52
CA ALA A 30 9.70 5.79 7.17
C ALA A 30 8.78 6.54 8.15
N VAL A 31 7.48 6.24 8.12
CA VAL A 31 6.45 6.90 8.93
C VAL A 31 5.93 5.99 10.03
N PHE A 32 5.68 4.72 9.71
CA PHE A 32 5.14 3.74 10.66
C PHE A 32 6.26 2.85 11.17
N ALA A 33 6.43 2.83 12.50
CA ALA A 33 7.27 1.82 13.15
C ALA A 33 6.64 0.42 13.02
N ALA A 34 7.39 -0.61 13.36
CA ALA A 34 6.84 -1.95 13.48
C ALA A 34 5.70 -1.95 14.52
N ASP A 35 4.63 -2.64 14.21
CA ASP A 35 3.45 -2.83 15.07
C ASP A 35 2.66 -1.55 15.40
N GLU A 36 3.01 -0.42 14.79
CA GLU A 36 2.30 0.84 14.97
C GLU A 36 1.17 1.00 13.96
N MET A 37 -0.08 1.11 14.45
CA MET A 37 -1.30 1.26 13.62
C MET A 37 -1.35 0.26 12.45
N PRO A 38 -1.24 -1.07 12.70
CA PRO A 38 -0.99 -2.07 11.66
C PRO A 38 -2.01 -2.03 10.53
N GLU A 39 -3.30 -1.82 10.82
CA GLU A 39 -4.33 -1.78 9.78
C GLU A 39 -4.13 -0.63 8.80
N LEU A 40 -3.86 0.57 9.31
CA LEU A 40 -3.62 1.75 8.48
C LEU A 40 -2.30 1.59 7.71
N ALA A 41 -1.22 1.19 8.39
CA ALA A 41 0.08 1.00 7.81
C ALA A 41 0.06 -0.02 6.65
N ASP A 42 -0.59 -1.16 6.85
CA ASP A 42 -0.68 -2.22 5.84
C ASP A 42 -1.49 -1.79 4.62
N ARG A 43 -2.57 -1.04 4.81
CA ARG A 43 -3.31 -0.48 3.69
C ARG A 43 -2.48 0.49 2.87
N LEU A 44 -1.75 1.38 3.51
CA LEU A 44 -0.90 2.33 2.81
C LEU A 44 0.26 1.63 2.11
N ARG A 45 0.89 0.60 2.74
CA ARG A 45 1.91 -0.26 2.13
C ARG A 45 1.37 -1.01 0.90
N ALA A 46 0.18 -1.58 1.01
CA ALA A 46 -0.51 -2.26 -0.09
C ALA A 46 -0.79 -1.30 -1.25
N ASN A 47 -1.30 -0.10 -0.95
CA ASN A 47 -1.63 0.90 -1.95
C ASN A 47 -0.39 1.39 -2.72
N VAL A 48 0.72 1.70 -2.04
CA VAL A 48 1.95 2.13 -2.72
C VAL A 48 2.61 0.99 -3.51
N SER A 49 2.46 -0.26 -3.07
CA SER A 49 2.94 -1.43 -3.82
C SER A 49 2.11 -1.65 -5.09
N ARG A 50 0.80 -1.46 -5.01
CA ARG A 50 -0.10 -1.45 -6.16
C ARG A 50 0.26 -0.33 -7.15
N PHE A 51 0.46 0.89 -6.68
CA PHE A 51 0.90 2.01 -7.50
C PHE A 51 2.22 1.68 -8.23
N ALA A 52 3.18 1.06 -7.56
CA ALA A 52 4.45 0.63 -8.14
C ALA A 52 4.25 -0.35 -9.31
N ALA A 53 3.27 -1.26 -9.23
CA ALA A 53 2.98 -2.20 -10.32
C ALA A 53 2.53 -1.47 -11.59
N TYR A 54 1.60 -0.53 -11.46
CA TYR A 54 1.12 0.27 -12.60
C TYR A 54 2.20 1.20 -13.17
N LYS A 55 2.97 1.85 -12.29
CA LYS A 55 4.08 2.69 -12.73
C LYS A 55 5.15 1.89 -13.48
N SER A 56 5.50 0.71 -13.01
CA SER A 56 6.52 -0.12 -13.67
C SER A 56 6.11 -0.53 -15.08
N ALA A 57 4.84 -0.90 -15.26
CA ALA A 57 4.31 -1.22 -16.59
C ALA A 57 4.26 0.00 -17.52
N TYR A 58 3.90 1.17 -16.99
CA TYR A 58 3.93 2.41 -17.76
C TYR A 58 5.34 2.76 -18.23
N VAL A 59 6.32 2.66 -17.34
CA VAL A 59 7.73 2.93 -17.66
C VAL A 59 8.27 1.93 -18.69
N GLU A 60 7.98 0.64 -18.53
CA GLU A 60 8.32 -0.40 -19.52
C GLU A 60 7.72 -0.07 -20.89
N GLY A 61 6.41 0.26 -20.91
CA GLY A 61 5.71 0.61 -22.15
C GLY A 61 6.31 1.83 -22.86
N GLU A 62 6.69 2.86 -22.11
CA GLU A 62 7.34 4.05 -22.68
C GLU A 62 8.72 3.74 -23.26
N PHE A 63 9.53 2.93 -22.58
CA PHE A 63 10.81 2.49 -23.13
C PHE A 63 10.62 1.63 -24.39
N ALA A 64 9.67 0.70 -24.38
CA ALA A 64 9.35 -0.12 -25.54
C ALA A 64 8.85 0.74 -26.71
N ARG A 65 8.02 1.76 -26.44
CA ARG A 65 7.56 2.70 -27.47
C ARG A 65 8.74 3.46 -28.10
N ILE A 66 9.66 4.00 -27.31
CA ILE A 66 10.85 4.70 -27.83
C ILE A 66 11.74 3.74 -28.61
N ALA A 67 11.93 2.52 -28.13
CA ALA A 67 12.77 1.51 -28.79
C ALA A 67 12.27 1.15 -30.20
N ASN A 68 10.94 1.06 -30.37
CA ASN A 68 10.32 0.58 -31.61
C ASN A 68 9.80 1.70 -32.53
N ASP A 69 9.91 2.97 -32.14
CA ASP A 69 9.41 4.09 -32.93
C ASP A 69 10.36 4.39 -34.10
N PRO A 70 9.91 4.21 -35.35
CA PRO A 70 10.76 4.36 -36.57
C PRO A 70 11.23 5.79 -36.79
N LYS A 71 10.66 6.79 -36.13
CA LYS A 71 11.12 8.19 -36.26
C LYS A 71 12.49 8.43 -35.62
N TYR A 72 12.97 7.53 -34.75
CA TYR A 72 14.27 7.65 -34.10
C TYR A 72 15.34 6.86 -34.87
N ASN A 73 16.45 7.51 -35.19
CA ASN A 73 17.71 6.83 -35.50
C ASN A 73 18.45 6.46 -34.19
N ASP A 74 19.57 5.77 -34.25
CA ASP A 74 20.28 5.29 -33.07
C ASP A 74 20.68 6.41 -32.09
N ALA A 75 21.18 7.53 -32.62
CA ALA A 75 21.59 8.67 -31.80
C ALA A 75 20.41 9.36 -31.10
N THR A 76 19.34 9.63 -31.86
CA THR A 76 18.13 10.28 -31.33
C THR A 76 17.35 9.34 -30.41
N ARG A 77 17.36 8.02 -30.67
CA ARG A 77 16.77 7.01 -29.78
C ARG A 77 17.48 6.97 -28.41
N LYS A 78 18.84 6.95 -28.44
CA LYS A 78 19.63 7.02 -27.19
C LYS A 78 19.33 8.29 -26.40
N ALA A 79 19.25 9.44 -27.06
CA ALA A 79 18.90 10.71 -26.42
C ALA A 79 17.48 10.69 -25.81
N ALA A 80 16.50 10.13 -26.54
CA ALA A 80 15.12 9.98 -26.05
C ALA A 80 15.02 9.03 -24.86
N MET A 81 15.80 7.93 -24.84
CA MET A 81 15.88 7.02 -23.70
C MET A 81 16.44 7.71 -22.46
N ASN A 82 17.55 8.41 -22.57
CA ASN A 82 18.16 9.16 -21.47
C ASN A 82 17.19 10.23 -20.91
N ALA A 83 16.51 10.95 -21.79
CA ALA A 83 15.51 11.95 -21.38
C ALA A 83 14.32 11.30 -20.65
N ALA A 84 13.90 10.10 -21.06
CA ALA A 84 12.86 9.34 -20.38
C ALA A 84 13.32 8.87 -18.98
N GLU A 85 14.54 8.33 -18.84
CA GLU A 85 15.13 7.96 -17.56
C GLU A 85 15.16 9.15 -16.59
N ASP A 86 15.64 10.31 -17.03
CA ASP A 86 15.70 11.51 -16.19
C ASP A 86 14.31 12.02 -15.81
N ARG A 87 13.35 11.94 -16.73
CA ARG A 87 11.94 12.29 -16.45
C ARG A 87 11.36 11.36 -15.38
N PHE A 88 11.52 10.06 -15.51
CA PHE A 88 11.00 9.08 -14.56
C PHE A 88 11.68 9.19 -13.20
N ALA A 89 12.98 9.52 -13.14
CA ALA A 89 13.67 9.78 -11.89
C ALA A 89 13.06 10.97 -11.14
N ARG A 90 12.83 12.11 -11.83
CA ARG A 90 12.19 13.29 -11.23
C ARG A 90 10.76 13.02 -10.76
N TRP A 91 9.97 12.28 -11.56
CA TRP A 91 8.62 11.87 -11.16
C TRP A 91 8.64 10.96 -9.94
N THR A 92 9.52 9.97 -9.92
CA THR A 92 9.67 9.06 -8.78
C THR A 92 10.05 9.80 -7.50
N ASP A 93 10.89 10.82 -7.58
CA ASP A 93 11.25 11.65 -6.43
C ASP A 93 10.03 12.44 -5.90
N ALA A 94 9.30 13.11 -6.78
CA ALA A 94 8.10 13.85 -6.42
C ALA A 94 7.01 12.93 -5.82
N GLU A 95 6.77 11.78 -6.45
CA GLU A 95 5.80 10.77 -6.00
C GLU A 95 6.20 10.17 -4.64
N TYR A 96 7.48 9.87 -4.44
CA TYR A 96 7.99 9.38 -3.16
C TYR A 96 7.80 10.41 -2.02
N ASN A 97 8.13 11.68 -2.27
CA ASN A 97 7.93 12.75 -1.30
C ASN A 97 6.45 12.92 -0.98
N THR A 98 5.59 12.87 -1.99
CA THR A 98 4.14 12.91 -1.84
C THR A 98 3.62 11.73 -1.03
N ALA A 99 4.07 10.50 -1.35
CA ALA A 99 3.70 9.32 -0.59
C ALA A 99 4.10 9.43 0.88
N THR A 100 5.32 9.91 1.16
CA THR A 100 5.79 10.12 2.54
C THR A 100 4.94 11.17 3.28
N ALA A 101 4.60 12.28 2.62
CA ALA A 101 3.75 13.32 3.21
C ALA A 101 2.35 12.78 3.52
N ARG A 102 1.73 12.07 2.57
CA ARG A 102 0.38 11.49 2.74
C ARG A 102 0.35 10.40 3.83
N CYS A 103 1.37 9.55 3.92
CA CYS A 103 1.50 8.59 5.02
C CYS A 103 1.64 9.30 6.37
N ARG A 104 2.43 10.38 6.44
CA ARG A 104 2.59 11.18 7.68
C ARG A 104 1.25 11.80 8.08
N THR A 105 0.55 12.44 7.15
CA THR A 105 -0.77 13.02 7.43
C THR A 105 -1.77 11.96 7.91
N ALA A 106 -1.76 10.76 7.30
CA ALA A 106 -2.63 9.68 7.75
C ALA A 106 -2.35 9.26 9.19
N LYS A 107 -1.06 9.12 9.56
CA LYS A 107 -0.64 8.81 10.92
C LYS A 107 -1.04 9.91 11.91
N GLN A 108 -0.71 11.18 11.59
CA GLN A 108 -1.09 12.33 12.42
C GLN A 108 -2.60 12.39 12.65
N MET A 109 -3.40 12.20 11.59
CA MET A 109 -4.86 12.17 11.72
C MET A 109 -5.34 11.03 12.63
N ALA A 110 -4.75 9.84 12.56
CA ALA A 110 -5.09 8.75 13.45
C ALA A 110 -4.78 9.10 14.92
N GLU A 111 -3.60 9.68 15.19
CA GLU A 111 -3.21 10.15 16.52
C GLU A 111 -4.13 11.27 17.03
N PHE A 112 -4.46 12.23 16.18
CA PHE A 112 -5.32 13.37 16.53
C PHE A 112 -6.76 12.95 16.82
N MET A 113 -7.24 11.87 16.19
CA MET A 113 -8.60 11.36 16.42
C MET A 113 -8.73 10.45 17.65
N GLU A 114 -7.65 10.23 18.40
CA GLU A 114 -7.73 9.54 19.69
C GLU A 114 -8.66 10.31 20.67
N PRO A 115 -9.54 9.61 21.43
CA PRO A 115 -10.57 10.28 22.24
C PRO A 115 -10.03 11.35 23.20
N ASP A 116 -8.88 11.10 23.82
CA ASP A 116 -8.27 12.09 24.73
C ASP A 116 -7.75 13.31 24.00
N ASN A 117 -7.18 13.13 22.80
CA ASN A 117 -6.71 14.23 21.96
C ASN A 117 -7.89 15.06 21.42
N VAL A 118 -9.00 14.43 21.04
CA VAL A 118 -10.21 15.17 20.61
C VAL A 118 -10.78 16.00 21.76
N ARG A 119 -10.76 15.47 22.98
CA ARG A 119 -11.25 16.19 24.17
C ARG A 119 -10.38 17.40 24.55
N LEU A 120 -9.07 17.27 24.43
CA LEU A 120 -8.11 18.33 24.80
C LEU A 120 -7.92 19.37 23.69
N PHE A 121 -7.89 18.92 22.45
CA PHE A 121 -7.66 19.73 21.24
C PHE A 121 -8.74 19.42 20.20
N PRO A 122 -9.92 20.07 20.31
CA PRO A 122 -11.05 19.72 19.44
C PRO A 122 -10.87 20.13 17.98
N ASN A 123 -9.89 20.99 17.68
CA ASN A 123 -9.68 21.57 16.36
C ASN A 123 -8.31 21.20 15.78
N LEU A 124 -8.22 21.35 14.46
CA LEU A 124 -6.96 21.29 13.70
C LEU A 124 -6.67 22.64 13.06
N GLU A 125 -5.38 23.00 13.05
CA GLU A 125 -4.86 24.15 12.36
C GLU A 125 -4.01 23.74 11.16
N TRP A 126 -4.22 24.39 10.00
CA TRP A 126 -3.37 24.22 8.83
C TRP A 126 -2.10 25.07 8.97
N LEU A 127 -0.96 24.42 9.07
CA LEU A 127 0.33 25.09 9.25
C LEU A 127 0.96 25.49 7.92
N ALA A 128 1.76 26.55 7.97
CA ALA A 128 2.53 27.03 6.84
C ALA A 128 3.49 25.96 6.30
N THR A 129 3.67 25.96 4.99
CA THR A 129 4.62 25.04 4.34
C THR A 129 6.08 25.37 4.68
N ARG A 130 6.89 24.32 4.80
CA ARG A 130 8.37 24.45 4.92
C ARG A 130 9.06 24.56 3.56
N SER A 131 8.33 24.79 2.49
CA SER A 131 8.88 24.98 1.15
C SER A 131 9.43 26.39 0.98
N ALA A 132 10.61 26.51 0.34
CA ALA A 132 11.13 27.81 -0.06
C ALA A 132 10.27 28.52 -1.12
N ASN A 133 9.47 27.74 -1.87
CA ASN A 133 8.53 28.22 -2.90
C ASN A 133 7.12 27.69 -2.56
N PRO A 134 6.40 28.34 -1.64
CA PRO A 134 5.03 27.95 -1.28
C PRO A 134 4.07 28.14 -2.47
N ARG A 135 3.11 27.24 -2.60
CA ARG A 135 2.05 27.35 -3.61
C ARG A 135 0.98 28.31 -3.13
N ALA A 136 0.54 29.20 -4.01
CA ALA A 136 -0.46 30.22 -3.67
C ALA A 136 -1.78 29.57 -3.15
N GLU A 137 -2.18 28.46 -3.76
CA GLU A 137 -3.39 27.72 -3.37
C GLU A 137 -3.34 27.26 -1.92
N HIS A 138 -2.21 26.71 -1.47
CA HIS A 138 -2.08 26.24 -0.09
C HIS A 138 -1.90 27.37 0.93
N GLN A 139 -1.42 28.54 0.48
CA GLN A 139 -1.31 29.70 1.36
C GLN A 139 -2.69 30.20 1.83
N ALA A 140 -3.74 29.96 1.05
CA ALA A 140 -5.10 30.31 1.42
C ALA A 140 -5.65 29.54 2.63
N PHE A 141 -5.05 28.40 2.97
CA PHE A 141 -5.43 27.59 4.13
C PHE A 141 -4.57 27.83 5.36
N VAL A 142 -3.45 28.54 5.25
CA VAL A 142 -2.55 28.77 6.39
C VAL A 142 -3.25 29.54 7.51
N GLY A 143 -3.23 28.98 8.73
CA GLY A 143 -3.93 29.50 9.89
C GLY A 143 -5.43 29.18 9.94
N LEU A 144 -5.94 28.39 9.00
CA LEU A 144 -7.31 27.88 9.06
C LEU A 144 -7.45 26.91 10.21
N ILE A 145 -8.37 27.17 11.11
CA ILE A 145 -8.70 26.30 12.26
C ILE A 145 -10.13 25.81 12.09
N LEU A 146 -10.31 24.48 12.02
CA LEU A 146 -11.62 23.85 11.93
C LEU A 146 -11.74 22.67 12.90
N PRO A 147 -12.96 22.29 13.34
CA PRO A 147 -13.19 21.10 14.13
C PRO A 147 -12.58 19.86 13.46
N LYS A 148 -12.04 18.92 14.23
CA LYS A 148 -11.44 17.69 13.72
C LYS A 148 -12.41 16.84 12.87
N GLU A 149 -13.70 16.92 13.18
CA GLU A 149 -14.77 16.19 12.48
C GLU A 149 -15.28 16.92 11.22
N ASP A 150 -14.77 18.12 10.91
CA ASP A 150 -15.20 18.89 9.75
C ASP A 150 -14.93 18.14 8.45
N ASP A 151 -15.91 18.15 7.53
CA ASP A 151 -15.82 17.47 6.23
C ASP A 151 -14.68 18.00 5.35
N PHE A 152 -14.20 19.21 5.61
CA PHE A 152 -13.03 19.79 4.96
C PHE A 152 -11.82 18.84 5.06
N TRP A 153 -11.58 18.25 6.24
CA TRP A 153 -10.45 17.34 6.47
C TRP A 153 -10.56 15.99 5.76
N LYS A 154 -11.73 15.63 5.25
CA LYS A 154 -11.91 14.43 4.44
C LYS A 154 -11.32 14.57 3.04
N THR A 155 -11.21 15.81 2.56
CA THR A 155 -10.79 16.12 1.19
C THR A 155 -9.57 17.01 1.10
N HIS A 156 -9.34 17.87 2.08
CA HIS A 156 -8.25 18.85 2.12
C HIS A 156 -7.34 18.56 3.30
N THR A 157 -6.17 18.00 3.03
CA THR A 157 -5.13 17.76 4.04
C THR A 157 -3.75 18.00 3.44
N PRO A 158 -2.71 18.23 4.25
CA PRO A 158 -1.33 18.21 3.74
C PRO A 158 -1.04 16.96 2.94
N GLY A 159 -0.35 17.09 1.81
CA GLY A 159 -0.09 15.99 0.89
C GLY A 159 -1.11 15.82 -0.23
N THR A 160 -2.21 16.58 -0.26
CA THR A 160 -3.17 16.56 -1.38
C THR A 160 -2.67 17.29 -2.64
N GLU A 161 -1.40 17.65 -2.67
CA GLU A 161 -0.69 18.17 -3.83
C GLU A 161 0.68 17.49 -3.99
N TRP A 162 1.14 17.36 -5.25
CA TRP A 162 2.44 16.75 -5.53
C TRP A 162 3.56 17.51 -4.83
N ASN A 163 4.38 16.78 -4.05
CA ASN A 163 5.52 17.34 -3.32
C ASN A 163 5.14 18.41 -2.27
N CYS A 164 3.92 18.36 -1.73
CA CYS A 164 3.44 19.25 -0.67
C CYS A 164 4.28 19.07 0.61
N LYS A 165 4.53 20.19 1.31
CA LYS A 165 5.29 20.25 2.57
C LYS A 165 4.55 21.03 3.65
N CYS A 166 3.24 21.17 3.54
CA CYS A 166 2.38 21.68 4.60
C CYS A 166 2.29 20.68 5.75
N ASP A 167 1.77 21.11 6.87
CA ASP A 167 1.59 20.29 8.08
C ASP A 167 0.28 20.66 8.77
N LEU A 168 -0.13 19.88 9.77
CA LEU A 168 -1.27 20.14 10.65
C LEU A 168 -0.79 20.19 12.10
N ALA A 169 -1.53 20.92 12.93
CA ALA A 169 -1.40 20.86 14.37
C ALA A 169 -2.78 20.73 15.02
N GLU A 170 -2.81 20.10 16.18
CA GLU A 170 -3.98 20.13 17.06
C GLU A 170 -4.02 21.46 17.82
N THR A 171 -5.20 21.97 18.09
CA THR A 171 -5.37 23.21 18.85
C THR A 171 -6.69 23.24 19.62
N ASP A 172 -6.69 23.94 20.76
CA ASP A 172 -7.88 24.35 21.50
C ASP A 172 -8.40 25.74 21.12
N SER A 173 -7.68 26.43 20.21
CA SER A 173 -8.10 27.74 19.70
C SER A 173 -9.45 27.66 19.01
N PRO A 174 -10.28 28.73 19.07
CA PRO A 174 -11.57 28.76 18.41
C PRO A 174 -11.49 28.54 16.91
N ALA A 175 -12.49 27.85 16.34
CA ALA A 175 -12.56 27.62 14.91
C ALA A 175 -12.67 28.94 14.13
N SER A 176 -12.02 28.98 12.97
CA SER A 176 -12.07 30.07 12.01
C SER A 176 -13.45 30.16 11.34
N ASN A 177 -13.80 31.35 10.81
CA ASN A 177 -14.89 31.42 9.85
C ASN A 177 -14.46 30.80 8.51
N ALA A 178 -15.21 29.80 8.07
CA ALA A 178 -14.95 29.04 6.85
C ALA A 178 -15.83 29.44 5.64
N ASP A 179 -16.63 30.47 5.75
CA ASP A 179 -17.67 30.84 4.75
C ASP A 179 -17.10 31.15 3.35
N ASN A 180 -15.82 31.51 3.26
CA ASN A 180 -15.18 31.95 2.01
C ASN A 180 -13.91 31.12 1.67
N LEU A 181 -13.85 29.87 2.06
CA LEU A 181 -12.72 29.01 1.67
C LEU A 181 -12.70 28.78 0.14
N PRO A 182 -11.53 28.87 -0.50
CA PRO A 182 -11.43 28.60 -1.91
C PRO A 182 -11.72 27.12 -2.23
N ASP A 183 -12.50 26.85 -3.28
CA ASP A 183 -12.75 25.48 -3.80
C ASP A 183 -11.52 24.98 -4.57
N ILE A 184 -10.48 24.62 -3.86
CA ILE A 184 -9.23 24.07 -4.42
C ILE A 184 -9.36 22.57 -4.49
N LYS A 185 -9.43 22.03 -5.71
CA LYS A 185 -9.53 20.57 -5.93
C LYS A 185 -8.14 19.92 -6.00
N PRO A 186 -7.93 18.83 -5.24
CA PRO A 186 -6.69 18.07 -5.37
C PRO A 186 -6.45 17.58 -6.81
N PRO A 187 -5.21 17.49 -7.26
CA PRO A 187 -4.89 16.82 -8.51
C PRO A 187 -5.42 15.39 -8.55
N ARG A 188 -5.78 14.94 -9.75
CA ARG A 188 -6.22 13.55 -9.95
C ARG A 188 -5.19 12.56 -9.44
N GLY A 189 -5.65 11.65 -8.59
CA GLY A 189 -4.82 10.64 -7.95
C GLY A 189 -4.40 10.96 -6.52
N LEU A 190 -4.66 12.19 -6.04
CA LEU A 190 -4.38 12.63 -4.67
C LEU A 190 -5.64 13.04 -3.90
N GLU A 191 -6.81 12.69 -4.41
CA GLU A 191 -8.08 12.98 -3.75
C GLU A 191 -8.21 12.24 -2.42
N GLY A 192 -8.89 12.90 -1.48
CA GLY A 192 -9.24 12.32 -0.18
C GLY A 192 -8.08 12.23 0.80
N ASN A 193 -8.45 12.13 2.07
CA ASN A 193 -7.52 11.94 3.17
C ASN A 193 -7.15 10.46 3.31
N PRO A 194 -5.87 10.07 3.26
CA PRO A 194 -5.43 8.68 3.38
C PRO A 194 -5.82 8.00 4.70
N TYR A 195 -6.02 8.76 5.77
CA TYR A 195 -6.53 8.24 7.03
C TYR A 195 -7.91 7.57 6.84
N HIS A 196 -8.82 8.23 6.14
CA HIS A 196 -10.15 7.68 5.87
C HIS A 196 -10.17 6.67 4.72
N THR A 197 -9.41 6.95 3.65
CA THR A 197 -9.48 6.13 2.43
C THR A 197 -8.53 4.93 2.46
N GLY A 198 -7.43 4.99 3.23
CA GLY A 198 -6.33 4.04 3.17
C GLY A 198 -5.58 4.08 1.83
N GLU A 199 -5.69 5.17 1.08
CA GLU A 199 -5.09 5.31 -0.24
C GLU A 199 -4.10 6.48 -0.29
N VAL A 200 -2.83 6.17 -0.49
CA VAL A 200 -1.79 7.17 -0.81
C VAL A 200 -2.02 7.73 -2.21
N PHE A 201 -2.34 6.85 -3.16
CA PHE A 201 -2.68 7.18 -4.53
C PHE A 201 -4.02 6.53 -4.90
N THR A 202 -4.97 7.35 -5.39
CA THR A 202 -6.28 6.84 -5.79
C THR A 202 -6.25 6.22 -7.20
N ASP A 203 -7.33 5.53 -7.59
CA ASP A 203 -7.48 4.96 -8.92
C ASP A 203 -7.45 5.99 -10.06
N LYS A 204 -7.56 7.28 -9.73
CA LYS A 204 -7.52 8.38 -10.71
C LYS A 204 -6.11 8.81 -11.11
N VAL A 205 -5.05 8.30 -10.43
CA VAL A 205 -3.68 8.59 -10.85
C VAL A 205 -3.43 8.05 -12.27
N GLY A 206 -2.66 8.80 -13.07
CA GLY A 206 -2.51 8.56 -14.51
C GLY A 206 -2.09 7.14 -14.88
N TYR A 207 -1.19 6.51 -14.11
CA TYR A 207 -0.74 5.14 -14.36
C TYR A 207 -1.86 4.10 -14.23
N ILE A 208 -2.75 4.27 -13.24
CA ILE A 208 -3.86 3.35 -12.96
C ILE A 208 -5.01 3.64 -13.92
N ARG A 209 -5.44 4.90 -14.00
CA ARG A 209 -6.60 5.31 -14.80
C ARG A 209 -6.45 4.96 -16.29
N ASN A 210 -5.24 5.07 -16.84
CA ASN A 210 -4.97 4.85 -18.25
C ASN A 210 -4.53 3.41 -18.56
N ALA A 211 -4.44 2.54 -17.56
CA ALA A 211 -4.11 1.14 -17.77
C ALA A 211 -5.28 0.39 -18.45
N PRO A 212 -5.00 -0.60 -19.30
CA PRO A 212 -6.04 -1.45 -19.86
C PRO A 212 -6.82 -2.19 -18.76
N SER A 213 -8.10 -2.47 -18.98
CA SER A 213 -8.93 -3.24 -18.04
C SER A 213 -8.36 -4.64 -17.75
N THR A 214 -7.59 -5.21 -18.68
CA THR A 214 -6.91 -6.51 -18.55
C THR A 214 -5.54 -6.40 -17.85
N PHE A 215 -5.14 -5.20 -17.40
CA PHE A 215 -3.82 -4.98 -16.82
C PHE A 215 -3.47 -5.98 -15.72
N TRP A 216 -4.36 -6.12 -14.75
CA TRP A 216 -4.08 -6.96 -13.59
C TRP A 216 -3.86 -8.44 -13.97
N GLU A 217 -4.65 -8.96 -14.88
CA GLU A 217 -4.52 -10.36 -15.33
C GLU A 217 -3.16 -10.61 -16.01
N THR A 218 -2.66 -9.64 -16.75
CA THR A 218 -1.37 -9.73 -17.44
C THR A 218 -0.18 -9.42 -16.56
N PHE A 219 -0.35 -8.62 -15.51
CA PHE A 219 0.74 -8.20 -14.62
C PHE A 219 0.88 -9.05 -13.35
N LYS A 220 -0.21 -9.65 -12.88
CA LYS A 220 -0.25 -10.52 -11.68
C LYS A 220 0.83 -11.62 -11.67
N PRO A 221 1.13 -12.32 -12.79
CA PRO A 221 2.24 -13.28 -12.83
C PRO A 221 3.60 -12.67 -12.47
N THR A 222 3.89 -11.44 -12.94
CA THR A 222 5.12 -10.72 -12.59
C THR A 222 5.21 -10.44 -11.09
N VAL A 223 4.13 -9.94 -10.50
CA VAL A 223 4.06 -9.67 -9.05
C VAL A 223 4.30 -10.96 -8.25
N ARG A 224 3.65 -12.06 -8.64
CA ARG A 224 3.82 -13.36 -7.99
C ARG A 224 5.26 -13.87 -8.07
N GLU A 225 5.90 -13.69 -9.22
CA GLU A 225 7.29 -14.10 -9.41
C GLU A 225 8.24 -13.31 -8.51
N VAL A 226 8.08 -11.99 -8.43
CA VAL A 226 8.87 -11.12 -7.55
C VAL A 226 8.67 -11.52 -6.08
N ILE A 227 7.43 -11.72 -5.63
CA ILE A 227 7.12 -12.17 -4.27
C ILE A 227 7.76 -13.53 -3.99
N ARG A 228 7.68 -14.47 -4.94
CA ARG A 228 8.30 -15.79 -4.81
C ARG A 228 9.81 -15.70 -4.65
N GLN A 229 10.48 -14.83 -5.39
CA GLN A 229 11.92 -14.60 -5.31
C GLN A 229 12.32 -13.95 -3.99
N GLN A 230 11.59 -12.91 -3.57
CA GLN A 230 11.84 -12.19 -2.31
C GLN A 230 11.68 -13.08 -1.08
N HIS A 231 10.75 -14.04 -1.13
CA HIS A 231 10.47 -14.95 -0.02
C HIS A 231 11.03 -16.39 -0.22
N GLN A 232 11.96 -16.55 -1.15
CA GLN A 232 12.61 -17.88 -1.34
C GLN A 232 13.27 -18.34 -0.03
N ASN A 233 12.90 -19.53 0.44
CA ASN A 233 13.33 -20.12 1.71
C ASN A 233 12.89 -19.33 2.98
N PHE A 234 11.99 -18.36 2.83
CA PHE A 234 11.41 -17.64 3.97
C PHE A 234 10.66 -18.63 4.87
N LYS A 235 10.92 -18.54 6.16
CA LYS A 235 10.21 -19.29 7.19
C LYS A 235 10.32 -18.55 8.51
N GLN A 236 9.20 -18.13 9.03
CA GLN A 236 9.11 -17.42 10.30
C GLN A 236 7.99 -18.05 11.15
N THR A 237 8.23 -18.19 12.43
CA THR A 237 7.18 -18.52 13.40
C THR A 237 6.99 -17.34 14.33
N VAL A 238 5.76 -16.88 14.43
CA VAL A 238 5.38 -15.75 15.30
C VAL A 238 4.49 -16.26 16.42
N ASP A 239 4.67 -15.69 17.61
CA ASP A 239 3.77 -15.90 18.73
C ASP A 239 2.55 -14.99 18.56
N THR A 240 1.35 -15.52 18.76
CA THR A 240 0.08 -14.82 18.58
C THR A 240 -0.90 -15.21 19.67
N SER A 241 -2.02 -14.49 19.80
CA SER A 241 -3.08 -14.83 20.76
C SER A 241 -3.74 -16.20 20.51
N ILE A 242 -3.72 -16.68 19.26
CA ILE A 242 -4.25 -18.00 18.90
C ILE A 242 -3.20 -19.12 18.94
N GLY A 243 -1.96 -18.80 19.35
CA GLY A 243 -0.83 -19.73 19.43
C GLY A 243 0.30 -19.41 18.45
N LYS A 244 1.22 -20.34 18.27
CA LYS A 244 2.33 -20.16 17.33
C LYS A 244 1.87 -20.31 15.88
N VAL A 245 2.10 -19.29 15.07
CA VAL A 245 1.76 -19.27 13.63
C VAL A 245 3.03 -19.31 12.78
N LEU A 246 3.08 -20.27 11.87
CA LEU A 246 4.13 -20.38 10.85
C LEU A 246 3.70 -19.66 9.58
N ILE A 247 4.56 -18.78 9.10
CA ILE A 247 4.48 -18.13 7.79
C ILE A 247 5.69 -18.59 6.99
N ASP A 248 5.47 -19.15 5.81
CA ASP A 248 6.55 -19.66 4.96
C ASP A 248 6.48 -19.13 3.52
N ASP A 249 7.46 -19.50 2.69
CA ASP A 249 7.50 -19.10 1.27
C ASP A 249 6.27 -19.55 0.48
N ILE A 250 5.64 -20.68 0.85
CA ILE A 250 4.40 -21.15 0.22
C ILE A 250 3.24 -20.26 0.64
N THR A 251 3.16 -19.87 1.92
CA THR A 251 2.17 -18.92 2.43
C THR A 251 2.24 -17.63 1.65
N MET A 252 3.40 -17.00 1.57
CA MET A 252 3.58 -15.71 0.89
C MET A 252 3.23 -15.77 -0.61
N THR A 253 3.42 -16.92 -1.25
CA THR A 253 3.10 -17.11 -2.67
C THR A 253 1.60 -17.35 -2.91
N GLU A 254 0.92 -18.03 -1.98
CA GLU A 254 -0.43 -18.56 -2.20
C GLU A 254 -1.53 -17.82 -1.43
N VAL A 255 -1.20 -17.04 -0.39
CA VAL A 255 -2.19 -16.38 0.48
C VAL A 255 -3.16 -15.49 -0.28
N SER A 256 -2.72 -14.85 -1.35
CA SER A 256 -3.55 -13.96 -2.18
C SER A 256 -4.00 -14.60 -3.50
N LYS A 257 -3.79 -15.90 -3.71
CA LYS A 257 -4.00 -16.55 -5.01
C LYS A 257 -5.43 -16.37 -5.56
N GLY A 258 -6.42 -16.38 -4.72
CA GLY A 258 -7.84 -16.23 -5.09
C GLY A 258 -8.33 -14.78 -5.15
N SER A 259 -7.45 -13.77 -5.01
CA SER A 259 -7.89 -12.37 -5.00
C SER A 259 -8.46 -11.94 -6.34
N ALA A 260 -9.69 -11.41 -6.31
CA ALA A 260 -10.40 -10.93 -7.49
C ALA A 260 -9.82 -9.62 -8.03
N THR A 261 -9.25 -8.79 -7.15
CA THR A 261 -8.70 -7.48 -7.51
C THR A 261 -7.25 -7.35 -7.10
N ASP A 262 -6.55 -6.40 -7.72
CA ASP A 262 -5.21 -6.00 -7.34
C ASP A 262 -5.15 -5.41 -5.92
N LYS A 263 -6.12 -4.59 -5.54
CA LYS A 263 -6.23 -4.03 -4.17
C LYS A 263 -6.27 -5.14 -3.12
N SER A 264 -7.17 -6.10 -3.30
CA SER A 264 -7.29 -7.26 -2.41
C SER A 264 -6.01 -8.10 -2.40
N TYR A 265 -5.35 -8.27 -3.55
CA TYR A 265 -4.12 -9.04 -3.66
C TYR A 265 -3.00 -8.46 -2.79
N PHE A 266 -2.70 -7.17 -2.95
CA PHE A 266 -1.63 -6.50 -2.20
C PHE A 266 -1.94 -6.43 -0.71
N LEU A 267 -3.19 -6.12 -0.32
CA LEU A 267 -3.56 -6.03 1.08
C LEU A 267 -3.43 -7.37 1.82
N LYS A 268 -3.84 -8.48 1.20
CA LYS A 268 -3.67 -9.81 1.79
C LYS A 268 -2.21 -10.19 1.99
N GLN A 269 -1.30 -9.70 1.16
CA GLN A 269 0.14 -9.87 1.36
C GLN A 269 0.64 -9.15 2.62
N GLU A 270 0.16 -7.94 2.89
CA GLU A 270 0.54 -7.20 4.09
C GLU A 270 -0.04 -7.87 5.35
N ILE A 271 -1.34 -8.17 5.38
CA ILE A 271 -1.98 -8.90 6.49
C ILE A 271 -1.23 -10.22 6.81
N ALA A 272 -0.78 -10.93 5.77
CA ALA A 272 -0.04 -12.18 5.98
C ALA A 272 1.33 -11.98 6.63
N LYS A 273 2.03 -10.89 6.31
CA LYS A 273 3.31 -10.53 6.94
C LYS A 273 3.12 -10.14 8.40
N ASP A 274 2.09 -9.36 8.67
CA ASP A 274 1.81 -8.77 9.98
C ASP A 274 0.72 -9.53 10.74
N ILE A 275 0.50 -10.81 10.45
CA ILE A 275 -0.62 -11.61 10.98
C ILE A 275 -0.73 -11.59 12.50
N ALA A 276 0.38 -11.47 13.22
CA ALA A 276 0.40 -11.40 14.66
C ALA A 276 -0.43 -10.22 15.21
N ASN A 277 -0.41 -9.08 14.52
CA ASN A 277 -1.13 -7.87 14.91
C ASN A 277 -2.65 -7.93 14.68
N TYR A 278 -3.11 -8.99 14.01
CA TYR A 278 -4.52 -9.17 13.69
C TYR A 278 -5.19 -10.26 14.51
N THR A 279 -4.43 -11.16 15.14
CA THR A 279 -5.00 -12.36 15.77
C THR A 279 -5.92 -12.06 16.96
N ASP A 280 -5.72 -10.97 17.70
CA ASP A 280 -6.60 -10.53 18.81
C ASP A 280 -7.99 -10.08 18.31
N LYS A 281 -8.09 -9.69 17.04
CA LYS A 281 -9.34 -9.26 16.39
C LYS A 281 -10.05 -10.39 15.66
N MET A 282 -9.48 -11.59 15.68
CA MET A 282 -10.04 -12.75 14.98
C MET A 282 -11.06 -13.48 15.84
N THR A 283 -12.19 -13.81 15.23
CA THR A 283 -13.22 -14.64 15.83
C THR A 283 -13.23 -16.00 15.16
N ILE A 284 -13.17 -17.10 15.93
CA ILE A 284 -13.22 -18.46 15.40
C ILE A 284 -14.61 -18.76 14.83
N VAL A 285 -14.65 -19.21 13.59
CA VAL A 285 -15.88 -19.59 12.86
C VAL A 285 -16.02 -21.11 12.77
N ASN A 286 -14.91 -21.81 12.52
CA ASN A 286 -14.90 -23.26 12.45
C ASN A 286 -13.54 -23.79 12.93
N GLN A 287 -13.54 -24.57 14.00
CA GLN A 287 -12.33 -25.09 14.62
C GLN A 287 -11.82 -26.39 13.97
N ASN A 288 -12.66 -27.11 13.23
CA ASN A 288 -12.33 -28.44 12.72
C ASN A 288 -12.80 -28.63 11.24
N GLU A 289 -12.54 -27.65 10.37
CA GLU A 289 -12.86 -27.80 8.95
C GLU A 289 -12.00 -28.92 8.35
N PRO A 290 -12.62 -29.93 7.67
CA PRO A 290 -11.88 -31.03 7.07
C PRO A 290 -10.88 -30.57 6.02
N VAL A 291 -9.74 -31.28 5.93
CA VAL A 291 -8.76 -31.03 4.87
C VAL A 291 -9.23 -31.68 3.57
N ASP A 292 -9.83 -30.89 2.68
CA ASP A 292 -10.11 -31.34 1.33
C ASP A 292 -8.82 -31.34 0.50
N LEU A 293 -8.40 -32.51 0.07
CA LEU A 293 -7.22 -32.67 -0.81
C LEU A 293 -7.54 -32.37 -2.27
N GLY A 294 -8.83 -32.42 -2.66
CA GLY A 294 -9.32 -32.05 -3.98
C GLY A 294 -8.57 -32.71 -5.14
N HIS A 295 -8.79 -32.20 -6.35
CA HIS A 295 -8.09 -32.64 -7.57
C HIS A 295 -6.74 -31.94 -7.80
N ASN A 296 -6.11 -31.40 -6.75
CA ASN A 296 -4.82 -30.74 -6.86
C ASN A 296 -3.70 -31.72 -7.22
N ASN A 297 -2.75 -31.29 -8.05
CA ASN A 297 -1.57 -32.09 -8.37
C ASN A 297 -0.91 -32.61 -7.09
N PRO A 298 -0.92 -33.93 -6.82
CA PRO A 298 -0.43 -34.49 -5.56
C PRO A 298 1.07 -34.32 -5.35
N LYS A 299 1.84 -34.05 -6.42
CA LYS A 299 3.28 -33.79 -6.39
C LYS A 299 3.64 -32.33 -6.06
N SER A 300 2.70 -31.40 -6.11
CA SER A 300 2.97 -30.01 -5.80
C SER A 300 3.38 -29.81 -4.34
N ARG A 301 4.23 -28.81 -4.07
CA ARG A 301 4.64 -28.42 -2.70
C ARG A 301 3.43 -28.09 -1.83
N PHE A 302 2.44 -27.44 -2.40
CA PHE A 302 1.20 -27.04 -1.74
C PHE A 302 0.37 -28.27 -1.30
N SER A 303 0.14 -29.24 -2.18
CA SER A 303 -0.58 -30.49 -1.85
C SER A 303 0.17 -31.34 -0.83
N LYS A 304 1.51 -31.41 -0.91
CA LYS A 304 2.34 -32.10 0.08
C LYS A 304 2.21 -31.45 1.46
N ARG A 305 2.14 -30.11 1.54
CA ARG A 305 1.93 -29.38 2.78
C ARG A 305 0.53 -29.68 3.37
N LYS A 306 -0.52 -29.60 2.54
CA LYS A 306 -1.91 -29.86 2.93
C LYS A 306 -2.08 -31.23 3.63
N ARG A 307 -1.40 -32.28 3.15
CA ARG A 307 -1.45 -33.62 3.74
C ARG A 307 -0.87 -33.73 5.15
N LYS A 308 -0.12 -32.74 5.60
CA LYS A 308 0.44 -32.68 6.96
C LYS A 308 -0.53 -32.11 7.98
N TYR A 309 -1.65 -31.54 7.54
CA TYR A 309 -2.65 -30.97 8.44
C TYR A 309 -3.63 -32.04 8.92
N SER A 310 -4.09 -31.88 10.16
CA SER A 310 -5.21 -32.65 10.70
C SER A 310 -6.55 -32.05 10.26
N HIS A 311 -6.64 -30.74 10.32
CA HIS A 311 -7.82 -29.95 9.98
C HIS A 311 -7.41 -28.52 9.68
N PHE A 312 -8.38 -27.69 9.27
CA PHE A 312 -8.24 -26.25 9.24
C PHE A 312 -8.99 -25.61 10.42
N GLU A 313 -8.42 -24.54 10.92
CA GLU A 313 -9.08 -23.59 11.79
C GLU A 313 -9.44 -22.36 10.95
N VAL A 314 -10.70 -21.95 10.98
CA VAL A 314 -11.23 -20.86 10.18
C VAL A 314 -11.64 -19.72 11.12
N TYR A 315 -11.13 -18.54 10.83
CA TYR A 315 -11.40 -17.33 11.59
C TYR A 315 -12.00 -16.26 10.70
N GLU A 316 -12.87 -15.43 11.25
CA GLU A 316 -13.29 -14.17 10.68
C GLU A 316 -12.43 -13.05 11.28
N LEU A 317 -11.84 -12.22 10.45
CA LEU A 317 -11.16 -10.99 10.81
C LEU A 317 -12.02 -9.82 10.33
N LYS A 318 -12.45 -8.96 11.24
CA LYS A 318 -13.11 -7.68 10.93
C LYS A 318 -12.11 -6.55 11.17
N THR A 319 -11.97 -5.68 10.21
CA THR A 319 -11.14 -4.47 10.26
C THR A 319 -12.00 -3.28 9.89
N ASP A 320 -11.54 -2.07 10.14
CA ASP A 320 -12.22 -0.82 9.72
C ASP A 320 -12.42 -0.74 8.20
N PHE A 321 -11.74 -1.59 7.46
CA PHE A 321 -11.65 -1.56 6.01
C PHE A 321 -12.20 -2.80 5.31
N GLY A 322 -12.77 -3.74 6.05
CA GLY A 322 -13.39 -4.92 5.49
C GLY A 322 -13.32 -6.17 6.37
N SER A 323 -13.98 -7.21 5.90
CA SER A 323 -14.01 -8.51 6.58
C SER A 323 -13.27 -9.55 5.75
N TYR A 324 -12.50 -10.39 6.43
CA TYR A 324 -11.67 -11.44 5.82
C TYR A 324 -11.92 -12.77 6.51
N THR A 325 -11.94 -13.85 5.73
CA THR A 325 -11.88 -15.22 6.25
C THR A 325 -10.44 -15.70 6.19
N ILE A 326 -9.89 -16.09 7.33
CA ILE A 326 -8.51 -16.54 7.47
C ILE A 326 -8.50 -18.00 7.85
N LYS A 327 -7.77 -18.83 7.07
CA LYS A 327 -7.62 -20.26 7.35
C LYS A 327 -6.20 -20.58 7.78
N PHE A 328 -6.11 -21.32 8.87
CA PHE A 328 -4.86 -21.90 9.36
C PHE A 328 -4.92 -23.41 9.29
N GLY A 329 -3.89 -24.03 8.75
CA GLY A 329 -3.74 -25.49 8.80
C GLY A 329 -3.07 -25.95 10.11
N ARG A 330 -3.77 -26.77 10.90
CA ARG A 330 -3.20 -27.37 12.11
C ARG A 330 -2.37 -28.58 11.74
N TYR A 331 -1.08 -28.56 12.06
CA TYR A 331 -0.20 -29.74 11.82
C TYR A 331 -0.58 -30.91 12.72
N ARG A 332 -0.50 -32.13 12.19
CA ARG A 332 -0.82 -33.38 12.93
C ARG A 332 0.13 -33.65 14.09
N ILE A 333 1.38 -33.24 13.99
CA ILE A 333 2.47 -33.60 14.90
C ILE A 333 2.87 -32.44 15.82
N SER A 334 2.52 -31.22 15.47
CA SER A 334 2.91 -30.02 16.24
C SER A 334 1.69 -29.17 16.61
N LYS A 335 1.85 -28.34 17.66
CA LYS A 335 0.83 -27.36 18.06
C LYS A 335 0.86 -26.09 17.20
N VAL A 336 1.72 -26.02 16.19
CA VAL A 336 1.89 -24.85 15.34
C VAL A 336 0.77 -24.81 14.30
N LEU A 337 0.19 -23.62 14.14
CA LEU A 337 -0.70 -23.27 13.02
C LEU A 337 0.13 -22.80 11.85
N ASN A 338 -0.28 -23.10 10.63
CA ASN A 338 0.34 -22.54 9.43
C ASN A 338 -0.69 -21.68 8.70
N LEU A 339 -0.40 -20.40 8.51
CA LEU A 339 -1.26 -19.53 7.74
C LEU A 339 -1.41 -20.09 6.33
N TYR A 340 -2.65 -20.42 5.95
CA TYR A 340 -2.96 -21.13 4.73
C TYR A 340 -3.54 -20.22 3.65
N SER A 341 -4.59 -19.45 3.96
CA SER A 341 -5.22 -18.53 3.02
C SER A 341 -5.91 -17.38 3.74
N ILE A 342 -6.04 -16.27 3.01
CA ILE A 342 -6.85 -15.09 3.36
C ILE A 342 -7.82 -14.87 2.21
N THR A 343 -9.14 -14.87 2.47
CA THR A 343 -10.20 -14.60 1.49
C THR A 343 -11.10 -13.48 1.98
N GLY A 344 -11.61 -12.65 1.09
CA GLY A 344 -12.44 -11.49 1.40
C GLY A 344 -12.33 -10.47 0.29
#